data_1b2c2ed7fd1e523f82788a1ec941773a
#
_entry.id   1b2c2ed7fd1e523f82788a1ec941773a
#
_cell.length_a   1.000
_cell.length_b   1.000
_cell.length_c   1.000
_cell.angle_alpha   90.00
_cell.angle_beta   90.00
_cell.angle_gamma   90.00
#
_symmetry.space_group_name_H-M   'P 1'
#
loop_
_entity.id
_entity.type
_entity.pdbx_description
1 polymer ?
#
loop_
_entity_poly.entity_id
_entity_poly.type
_entity_poly.pdbx_seq_one_letter_code
_entity_poly.pdbx_strand_id
1 'polypeptide(L)'
;MTAATASAQDLLARQAPIDKKMKAVDTIALRNLIDKEQAGSPSAQLYSDWNNKYAHKATELPDSFLINLKHFCMPTTSRVITSNFGRRWGRMHKGIDVKVYIGDTIRAAFSGKVRIVKYEARGYGNYVVIRHHNGLETIYGHMSKHLVKENQNVKAGDPIGLGGNTGRSTGSHLHFETRLCGVALNPALMFDFKNQDVTGDTYMFHKNTYENESLLANKRTGSESDLAEASADSKSGSNASKASSKQGGNVQYHKVKSGETLSSIAKKRGTTVDKLCKLNHISRKMRIRPGQILRYS
;
A
#
# COMPACT_ATOMS: atom_id res chain seq x y z
N MET A 1 64.40 33.20 -21.03
CA MET A 1 63.54 32.22 -20.33
C MET A 1 62.10 32.63 -20.55
N THR A 2 61.44 31.97 -21.49
CA THR A 2 60.00 32.24 -21.77
C THR A 2 59.17 31.20 -21.02
N ALA A 3 58.49 31.61 -19.99
CA ALA A 3 57.53 30.77 -19.28
C ALA A 3 56.29 30.56 -20.17
N ALA A 4 56.05 29.31 -20.58
CA ALA A 4 54.86 28.93 -21.31
C ALA A 4 53.67 28.94 -20.33
N THR A 5 52.76 29.89 -20.52
CA THR A 5 51.46 29.91 -19.82
C THR A 5 50.62 28.80 -20.40
N ALA A 6 50.51 27.69 -19.65
CA ALA A 6 49.51 26.65 -19.96
C ALA A 6 48.12 27.25 -19.89
N SER A 7 47.35 27.19 -20.98
CA SER A 7 45.99 27.71 -21.03
C SER A 7 45.04 26.91 -20.12
N ALA A 8 44.08 27.58 -19.54
CA ALA A 8 43.04 26.93 -18.68
C ALA A 8 42.33 25.78 -19.40
N GLN A 9 42.29 25.82 -20.73
CA GLN A 9 41.72 24.73 -21.58
C GLN A 9 42.55 23.46 -21.55
N ASP A 10 43.91 23.55 -21.45
CA ASP A 10 44.80 22.36 -21.34
C ASP A 10 44.65 21.64 -19.99
N LEU A 11 44.41 22.39 -18.91
CA LEU A 11 44.15 21.83 -17.59
C LEU A 11 42.79 21.12 -17.53
N LEU A 12 41.73 21.68 -18.16
CA LEU A 12 40.42 21.07 -18.28
C LEU A 12 40.46 19.79 -19.14
N ALA A 13 41.22 19.76 -20.24
CA ALA A 13 41.37 18.59 -21.09
C ALA A 13 42.10 17.43 -20.40
N ARG A 14 43.03 17.72 -19.46
CA ARG A 14 43.72 16.69 -18.66
C ARG A 14 42.86 16.14 -17.51
N GLN A 15 41.93 16.91 -16.96
CA GLN A 15 41.00 16.45 -15.90
C GLN A 15 39.82 15.67 -16.45
N ALA A 16 39.36 15.94 -17.66
CA ALA A 16 38.18 15.30 -18.25
C ALA A 16 38.21 13.74 -18.27
N PRO A 17 39.34 13.04 -18.52
CA PRO A 17 39.41 11.59 -18.44
C PRO A 17 39.29 11.05 -17.01
N ILE A 18 39.81 11.77 -16.03
CA ILE A 18 39.81 11.37 -14.62
C ILE A 18 38.41 11.53 -14.08
N ASP A 19 37.73 12.64 -14.36
CA ASP A 19 36.33 12.88 -13.94
C ASP A 19 35.33 11.88 -14.58
N LYS A 20 35.54 11.52 -15.85
CA LYS A 20 34.77 10.48 -16.50
C LYS A 20 34.95 9.11 -15.84
N LYS A 21 36.18 8.78 -15.44
CA LYS A 21 36.51 7.49 -14.79
C LYS A 21 35.94 7.45 -13.36
N MET A 22 36.07 8.53 -12.61
CA MET A 22 35.49 8.66 -11.26
C MET A 22 33.95 8.61 -11.30
N LYS A 23 33.31 9.32 -12.20
CA LYS A 23 31.83 9.26 -12.38
C LYS A 23 31.35 7.87 -12.80
N ALA A 24 32.13 7.12 -13.58
CA ALA A 24 31.78 5.76 -13.99
C ALA A 24 31.93 4.76 -12.83
N VAL A 25 32.98 4.93 -12.01
CA VAL A 25 33.19 4.09 -10.82
C VAL A 25 32.14 4.36 -9.76
N ASP A 26 31.80 5.61 -9.48
CA ASP A 26 30.76 6.00 -8.53
C ASP A 26 29.38 5.51 -8.97
N THR A 27 29.07 5.58 -10.25
CA THR A 27 27.78 5.10 -10.78
C THR A 27 27.62 3.59 -10.68
N ILE A 28 28.70 2.82 -10.89
CA ILE A 28 28.67 1.35 -10.76
C ILE A 28 28.59 0.95 -9.28
N ALA A 29 29.40 1.56 -8.41
CA ALA A 29 29.37 1.31 -6.97
C ALA A 29 28.00 1.69 -6.36
N LEU A 30 27.47 2.83 -6.76
CA LEU A 30 26.14 3.28 -6.34
C LEU A 30 25.05 2.34 -6.87
N ARG A 31 25.12 1.89 -8.10
CA ARG A 31 24.19 0.92 -8.68
C ARG A 31 24.24 -0.41 -7.95
N ASN A 32 25.43 -0.94 -7.67
CA ASN A 32 25.61 -2.17 -6.91
C ASN A 32 25.08 -2.06 -5.46
N LEU A 33 25.23 -0.90 -4.81
CA LEU A 33 24.64 -0.63 -3.50
C LEU A 33 23.12 -0.58 -3.55
N ILE A 34 22.56 0.11 -4.54
CA ILE A 34 21.11 0.20 -4.76
C ILE A 34 20.54 -1.19 -5.07
N ASP A 35 21.19 -1.96 -5.94
CA ASP A 35 20.75 -3.31 -6.29
C ASP A 35 20.85 -4.25 -5.08
N LYS A 36 21.87 -4.11 -4.23
CA LYS A 36 22.00 -4.88 -2.99
C LYS A 36 20.95 -4.51 -1.94
N GLU A 37 20.63 -3.23 -1.76
CA GLU A 37 19.53 -2.79 -0.90
C GLU A 37 18.17 -3.24 -1.43
N GLN A 38 17.98 -3.19 -2.75
CA GLN A 38 16.74 -3.63 -3.38
C GLN A 38 16.57 -5.14 -3.33
N ALA A 39 17.63 -5.92 -3.54
CA ALA A 39 17.61 -7.38 -3.45
C ALA A 39 17.25 -7.90 -2.05
N GLY A 40 17.57 -7.16 -1.00
CA GLY A 40 17.21 -7.47 0.38
C GLY A 40 15.80 -6.99 0.79
N SER A 41 15.11 -6.24 -0.07
CA SER A 41 13.78 -5.72 0.27
C SER A 41 12.68 -6.76 0.03
N PRO A 42 11.63 -6.83 0.88
CA PRO A 42 10.48 -7.71 0.64
C PRO A 42 9.83 -7.55 -0.73
N SER A 43 9.88 -6.35 -1.32
CA SER A 43 9.35 -6.09 -2.66
C SER A 43 10.13 -6.82 -3.76
N ALA A 44 11.43 -7.05 -3.62
CA ALA A 44 12.24 -7.76 -4.61
C ALA A 44 11.85 -9.25 -4.70
N GLN A 45 11.35 -9.82 -3.61
CA GLN A 45 10.87 -11.22 -3.58
C GLN A 45 9.54 -11.39 -4.31
N LEU A 46 8.71 -10.33 -4.36
CA LEU A 46 7.35 -10.37 -4.92
C LEU A 46 7.29 -9.97 -6.40
N TYR A 47 8.22 -9.15 -6.86
CA TYR A 47 8.16 -8.55 -8.19
C TYR A 47 9.44 -8.84 -8.96
N SER A 48 9.31 -9.66 -10.00
CA SER A 48 10.43 -10.05 -10.87
C SER A 48 10.83 -8.97 -11.87
N ASP A 49 9.92 -8.01 -12.16
CA ASP A 49 10.15 -6.97 -13.16
C ASP A 49 9.79 -5.56 -12.68
N TRP A 50 10.42 -4.56 -13.30
CA TRP A 50 10.08 -3.17 -13.16
C TRP A 50 9.36 -2.67 -14.42
N ASN A 51 8.09 -2.33 -14.29
CA ASN A 51 7.24 -1.97 -15.42
C ASN A 51 6.52 -0.63 -15.19
N ASN A 52 6.80 0.34 -16.08
CA ASN A 52 6.18 1.68 -16.07
C ASN A 52 4.96 1.78 -16.99
N LYS A 53 4.51 0.68 -17.64
CA LYS A 53 3.40 0.71 -18.60
C LYS A 53 2.04 0.53 -17.94
N TYR A 54 1.90 -0.49 -17.12
CA TYR A 54 0.60 -0.94 -16.61
C TYR A 54 0.47 -0.61 -15.12
N ALA A 55 -0.61 0.07 -14.75
CA ALA A 55 -0.90 0.39 -13.35
C ALA A 55 -1.01 -0.88 -12.48
N HIS A 56 -1.56 -1.94 -13.07
CA HIS A 56 -1.72 -3.23 -12.39
C HIS A 56 -1.53 -4.37 -13.39
N LYS A 57 -0.46 -5.11 -13.22
CA LYS A 57 -0.25 -6.41 -13.86
C LYS A 57 -0.28 -7.43 -12.73
N ALA A 58 -1.31 -8.26 -12.69
CA ALA A 58 -1.40 -9.32 -11.70
C ALA A 58 -0.24 -10.31 -11.92
N THR A 59 0.48 -10.56 -10.86
CA THR A 59 1.47 -11.65 -10.76
C THR A 59 0.96 -12.67 -9.74
N GLU A 60 1.67 -13.75 -9.55
CA GLU A 60 1.27 -14.77 -8.59
C GLU A 60 1.27 -14.20 -7.16
N LEU A 61 0.12 -14.34 -6.48
CA LEU A 61 -0.01 -13.97 -5.08
C LEU A 61 0.65 -15.03 -4.19
N PRO A 62 1.46 -14.65 -3.21
CA PRO A 62 1.93 -15.58 -2.20
C PRO A 62 0.77 -16.10 -1.34
N ASP A 63 0.87 -17.31 -0.81
CA ASP A 63 -0.14 -17.86 0.11
C ASP A 63 -0.26 -17.04 1.39
N SER A 64 0.86 -16.52 1.87
CA SER A 64 0.91 -15.57 2.97
C SER A 64 2.10 -14.61 2.83
N PHE A 65 1.93 -13.38 3.30
CA PHE A 65 2.99 -12.37 3.26
C PHE A 65 2.85 -11.38 4.42
N LEU A 66 3.93 -11.14 5.15
CA LEU A 66 3.97 -10.19 6.26
C LEU A 66 4.31 -8.79 5.74
N ILE A 67 3.34 -7.89 5.79
CA ILE A 67 3.50 -6.49 5.37
C ILE A 67 3.86 -5.65 6.60
N ASN A 68 5.02 -5.01 6.58
CA ASN A 68 5.43 -4.07 7.62
C ASN A 68 4.76 -2.71 7.37
N LEU A 69 4.04 -2.20 8.36
CA LEU A 69 3.32 -0.92 8.30
C LEU A 69 4.01 0.18 9.13
N LYS A 70 5.17 -0.09 9.71
CA LYS A 70 5.97 0.94 10.41
C LYS A 70 6.46 2.00 9.44
N HIS A 71 6.77 3.17 9.97
CA HIS A 71 7.25 4.32 9.18
C HIS A 71 6.30 4.74 8.06
N PHE A 72 5.00 4.61 8.31
CA PHE A 72 3.96 5.08 7.41
C PHE A 72 3.77 6.60 7.51
N CYS A 73 3.12 7.15 6.49
CA CYS A 73 2.49 8.48 6.53
C CYS A 73 1.09 8.37 5.94
N MET A 74 0.11 9.00 6.56
CA MET A 74 -1.22 9.06 5.95
C MET A 74 -1.15 9.84 4.63
N PRO A 75 -1.77 9.34 3.55
CA PRO A 75 -1.74 9.98 2.23
C PRO A 75 -2.36 11.39 2.20
N THR A 76 -3.26 11.68 3.13
CA THR A 76 -3.93 12.97 3.33
C THR A 76 -4.29 13.15 4.79
N THR A 77 -4.42 14.39 5.24
CA THR A 77 -4.89 14.74 6.59
C THR A 77 -6.39 14.58 6.76
N SER A 78 -7.13 14.33 5.67
CA SER A 78 -8.57 14.15 5.70
C SER A 78 -8.96 12.85 6.41
N ARG A 79 -10.00 12.92 7.22
CA ARG A 79 -10.59 11.79 7.98
C ARG A 79 -11.90 11.28 7.38
N VAL A 80 -12.36 11.91 6.29
CA VAL A 80 -13.68 11.67 5.71
C VAL A 80 -13.54 10.71 4.54
N ILE A 81 -13.96 9.47 4.73
CA ILE A 81 -14.10 8.48 3.66
C ILE A 81 -15.46 8.71 3.00
N THR A 82 -15.44 8.93 1.68
CA THR A 82 -16.65 9.16 0.87
C THR A 82 -17.11 7.89 0.18
N SER A 83 -16.22 6.90 0.02
CA SER A 83 -16.58 5.59 -0.53
C SER A 83 -15.61 4.50 -0.09
N ASN A 84 -16.15 3.34 0.29
CA ASN A 84 -15.40 2.18 0.72
C ASN A 84 -14.94 1.32 -0.46
N PHE A 85 -13.98 0.43 -0.18
CA PHE A 85 -13.56 -0.65 -1.05
C PHE A 85 -14.69 -1.69 -1.20
N GLY A 86 -14.83 -2.28 -2.40
CA GLY A 86 -15.74 -3.38 -2.64
C GLY A 86 -16.73 -3.14 -3.78
N ARG A 87 -17.68 -4.05 -3.94
CA ARG A 87 -18.71 -3.95 -4.97
C ARG A 87 -19.69 -2.83 -4.66
N ARG A 88 -19.97 -2.02 -5.67
CA ARG A 88 -21.00 -0.97 -5.64
C ARG A 88 -21.54 -0.77 -7.05
N TRP A 89 -22.88 -0.67 -7.19
CA TRP A 89 -23.55 -0.44 -8.48
C TRP A 89 -23.04 -1.34 -9.62
N GLY A 90 -22.91 -2.66 -9.33
CA GLY A 90 -22.45 -3.66 -10.29
C GLY A 90 -20.95 -3.57 -10.67
N ARG A 91 -20.14 -2.73 -10.02
CA ARG A 91 -18.71 -2.56 -10.28
C ARG A 91 -17.89 -2.71 -9.02
N MET A 92 -16.66 -3.25 -9.17
CA MET A 92 -15.70 -3.34 -8.08
C MET A 92 -14.96 -2.02 -7.91
N HIS A 93 -15.08 -1.41 -6.72
CA HIS A 93 -14.26 -0.29 -6.28
C HIS A 93 -12.97 -0.83 -5.67
N LYS A 94 -11.84 -0.61 -6.33
CA LYS A 94 -10.55 -1.24 -6.00
C LYS A 94 -9.74 -0.48 -4.95
N GLY A 95 -10.29 0.60 -4.40
CA GLY A 95 -9.67 1.44 -3.39
C GLY A 95 -10.68 2.02 -2.42
N ILE A 96 -10.29 3.05 -1.72
CA ILE A 96 -11.19 3.91 -0.96
C ILE A 96 -11.11 5.32 -1.50
N ASP A 97 -12.21 6.05 -1.41
CA ASP A 97 -12.25 7.45 -1.78
C ASP A 97 -12.25 8.29 -0.50
N VAL A 98 -11.28 9.20 -0.40
CA VAL A 98 -11.12 10.08 0.77
C VAL A 98 -11.34 11.53 0.32
N LYS A 99 -12.19 12.27 1.02
CA LYS A 99 -12.47 13.66 0.69
C LYS A 99 -11.20 14.49 0.78
N VAL A 100 -10.86 15.17 -0.31
CA VAL A 100 -9.83 16.20 -0.36
C VAL A 100 -10.33 17.38 -1.18
N TYR A 101 -9.72 18.55 -0.98
CA TYR A 101 -9.95 19.72 -1.83
C TYR A 101 -8.91 19.80 -2.94
N ILE A 102 -9.25 20.51 -4.01
CA ILE A 102 -8.30 20.76 -5.09
C ILE A 102 -7.13 21.57 -4.53
N GLY A 103 -5.91 21.07 -4.70
CA GLY A 103 -4.70 21.68 -4.16
C GLY A 103 -4.20 21.11 -2.84
N ASP A 104 -5.00 20.29 -2.13
CA ASP A 104 -4.54 19.60 -0.92
C ASP A 104 -3.34 18.70 -1.23
N THR A 105 -2.34 18.71 -0.36
CA THR A 105 -1.13 17.90 -0.57
C THR A 105 -1.43 16.42 -0.39
N ILE A 106 -1.10 15.62 -1.41
CA ILE A 106 -1.11 14.16 -1.34
C ILE A 106 0.31 13.66 -1.10
N ARG A 107 0.47 12.72 -0.16
CA ARG A 107 1.77 12.24 0.34
C ARG A 107 1.94 10.75 0.10
N ALA A 108 3.21 10.31 -0.08
CA ALA A 108 3.56 8.90 -0.18
C ALA A 108 3.28 8.18 1.15
N ALA A 109 2.55 7.06 1.11
CA ALA A 109 2.18 6.30 2.31
C ALA A 109 3.39 5.61 2.98
N PHE A 110 4.34 5.14 2.20
CA PHE A 110 5.60 4.54 2.64
C PHE A 110 6.75 4.98 1.74
N SER A 111 7.98 4.75 2.19
CA SER A 111 9.16 4.93 1.35
C SER A 111 9.18 3.90 0.23
N GLY A 112 9.64 4.30 -0.95
CA GLY A 112 9.67 3.44 -2.12
C GLY A 112 10.09 4.18 -3.38
N LYS A 113 9.82 3.57 -4.54
CA LYS A 113 10.15 4.12 -5.86
C LYS A 113 8.89 4.33 -6.68
N VAL A 114 8.75 5.52 -7.27
CA VAL A 114 7.64 5.87 -8.15
C VAL A 114 7.72 5.04 -9.41
N ARG A 115 6.70 4.24 -9.66
CA ARG A 115 6.64 3.34 -10.81
C ARG A 115 5.92 3.96 -12.01
N ILE A 116 4.82 4.66 -11.77
CA ILE A 116 4.01 5.26 -12.83
C ILE A 116 3.61 6.68 -12.42
N VAL A 117 3.69 7.60 -13.39
CA VAL A 117 3.13 8.95 -13.33
C VAL A 117 2.44 9.21 -14.66
N LYS A 118 1.09 9.09 -14.71
CA LYS A 118 0.32 9.18 -15.96
C LYS A 118 -1.03 9.88 -15.77
N TYR A 119 -1.67 10.11 -16.90
CA TYR A 119 -3.05 10.57 -17.00
C TYR A 119 -3.91 9.56 -17.72
N GLU A 120 -5.05 9.20 -17.14
CA GLU A 120 -6.07 8.30 -17.70
C GLU A 120 -7.46 8.93 -17.66
N ALA A 121 -7.93 9.48 -18.78
CA ALA A 121 -9.15 10.28 -18.84
C ALA A 121 -10.42 9.53 -18.39
N ARG A 122 -10.53 8.22 -18.68
CA ARG A 122 -11.71 7.39 -18.37
C ARG A 122 -11.52 6.51 -17.13
N GLY A 123 -10.48 6.78 -16.34
CA GLY A 123 -10.12 6.02 -15.15
C GLY A 123 -9.59 6.91 -14.04
N TYR A 124 -8.36 6.69 -13.64
CA TYR A 124 -7.71 7.37 -12.50
C TYR A 124 -7.48 8.88 -12.64
N GLY A 125 -7.66 9.48 -13.83
CA GLY A 125 -7.22 10.86 -14.08
C GLY A 125 -5.70 10.99 -13.97
N ASN A 126 -5.20 12.06 -13.38
CA ASN A 126 -3.81 12.12 -12.99
C ASN A 126 -3.58 11.19 -11.82
N TYR A 127 -2.64 10.24 -11.98
CA TYR A 127 -2.35 9.26 -10.94
C TYR A 127 -0.88 8.92 -10.83
N VAL A 128 -0.51 8.48 -9.64
CA VAL A 128 0.84 8.01 -9.30
C VAL A 128 0.72 6.59 -8.74
N VAL A 129 1.64 5.71 -9.15
CA VAL A 129 1.83 4.39 -8.55
C VAL A 129 3.20 4.34 -7.91
N ILE A 130 3.27 3.94 -6.66
CA ILE A 130 4.52 3.77 -5.92
C ILE A 130 4.65 2.32 -5.50
N ARG A 131 5.79 1.70 -5.79
CA ARG A 131 6.20 0.41 -5.22
C ARG A 131 7.03 0.66 -3.98
N HIS A 132 6.58 0.13 -2.86
CA HIS A 132 7.19 0.32 -1.56
C HIS A 132 8.10 -0.83 -1.17
N HIS A 133 9.10 -0.57 -0.31
CA HIS A 133 10.05 -1.59 0.15
C HIS A 133 9.37 -2.72 0.94
N ASN A 134 8.21 -2.47 1.55
CA ASN A 134 7.44 -3.46 2.32
C ASN A 134 6.60 -4.42 1.45
N GLY A 135 6.74 -4.36 0.12
CA GLY A 135 6.04 -5.23 -0.83
C GLY A 135 4.69 -4.70 -1.34
N LEU A 136 4.15 -3.63 -0.76
CA LEU A 136 2.93 -3.01 -1.27
C LEU A 136 3.22 -2.13 -2.50
N GLU A 137 2.23 -2.03 -3.38
CA GLU A 137 2.06 -0.90 -4.29
C GLU A 137 0.86 -0.06 -3.84
N THR A 138 0.99 1.26 -3.94
CA THR A 138 -0.12 2.19 -3.71
C THR A 138 -0.41 3.00 -4.97
N ILE A 139 -1.69 3.26 -5.20
CA ILE A 139 -2.17 4.11 -6.30
C ILE A 139 -2.89 5.31 -5.70
N TYR A 140 -2.55 6.48 -6.22
CA TYR A 140 -3.13 7.77 -5.84
C TYR A 140 -3.74 8.39 -7.09
N GLY A 141 -5.08 8.42 -7.15
CA GLY A 141 -5.82 8.87 -8.32
C GLY A 141 -6.51 10.22 -8.15
N HIS A 142 -7.06 10.71 -9.24
CA HIS A 142 -7.85 11.94 -9.39
C HIS A 142 -7.13 13.24 -9.01
N MET A 143 -5.79 13.23 -9.01
CA MET A 143 -4.97 14.41 -8.69
C MET A 143 -5.18 15.54 -9.70
N SER A 144 -4.98 16.77 -9.25
CA SER A 144 -4.89 17.94 -10.14
C SER A 144 -3.51 18.09 -10.76
N LYS A 145 -2.45 17.72 -10.02
CA LYS A 145 -1.05 17.87 -10.45
C LYS A 145 -0.17 16.78 -9.83
N HIS A 146 0.78 16.26 -10.62
CA HIS A 146 1.88 15.44 -10.14
C HIS A 146 3.03 16.32 -9.63
N LEU A 147 3.69 15.92 -8.55
CA LEU A 147 4.89 16.57 -7.99
C LEU A 147 6.15 15.69 -8.09
N VAL A 148 6.00 14.49 -8.60
CA VAL A 148 7.06 13.48 -8.76
C VAL A 148 7.16 12.99 -10.19
N LYS A 149 8.26 12.30 -10.50
CA LYS A 149 8.53 11.70 -11.83
C LYS A 149 8.66 10.17 -11.69
N GLU A 150 8.46 9.45 -12.79
CA GLU A 150 8.74 8.00 -12.84
C GLU A 150 10.19 7.70 -12.45
N ASN A 151 10.38 6.59 -11.75
CA ASN A 151 11.66 6.11 -11.22
C ASN A 151 12.29 6.99 -10.10
N GLN A 152 11.60 8.01 -9.62
CA GLN A 152 12.04 8.81 -8.47
C GLN A 152 11.87 8.00 -7.17
N ASN A 153 12.89 8.02 -6.30
CA ASN A 153 12.77 7.53 -4.95
C ASN A 153 12.05 8.56 -4.07
N VAL A 154 11.14 8.09 -3.23
CA VAL A 154 10.39 8.92 -2.30
C VAL A 154 10.42 8.29 -0.89
N LYS A 155 10.37 9.15 0.12
CA LYS A 155 10.23 8.75 1.52
C LYS A 155 8.74 8.82 1.92
N ALA A 156 8.36 8.06 2.94
CA ALA A 156 7.05 8.23 3.55
C ALA A 156 6.83 9.69 3.96
N GLY A 157 5.69 10.27 3.55
CA GLY A 157 5.36 11.67 3.81
C GLY A 157 5.81 12.66 2.74
N ASP A 158 6.65 12.28 1.77
CA ASP A 158 7.02 13.16 0.68
C ASP A 158 5.78 13.58 -0.13
N PRO A 159 5.65 14.87 -0.54
CA PRO A 159 4.57 15.33 -1.39
C PRO A 159 4.72 14.74 -2.80
N ILE A 160 3.70 14.00 -3.27
CA ILE A 160 3.71 13.32 -4.56
C ILE A 160 2.75 13.93 -5.57
N GLY A 161 1.78 14.70 -5.10
CA GLY A 161 0.80 15.36 -5.96
C GLY A 161 -0.15 16.25 -5.17
N LEU A 162 -1.08 16.85 -5.89
CA LEU A 162 -2.11 17.70 -5.32
C LEU A 162 -3.49 17.11 -5.57
N GLY A 163 -4.36 17.18 -4.58
CA GLY A 163 -5.76 16.78 -4.65
C GLY A 163 -6.48 17.40 -5.84
N GLY A 164 -7.41 16.69 -6.42
CA GLY A 164 -8.09 17.13 -7.63
C GLY A 164 -9.42 16.43 -7.88
N ASN A 165 -9.89 16.54 -9.13
CA ASN A 165 -11.13 15.96 -9.62
C ASN A 165 -10.96 15.55 -11.10
N THR A 166 -9.83 14.91 -11.45
CA THR A 166 -9.52 14.53 -12.83
C THR A 166 -9.92 13.07 -13.12
N GLY A 167 -10.05 12.72 -14.41
CA GLY A 167 -10.48 11.39 -14.84
C GLY A 167 -11.95 11.13 -14.57
N ARG A 168 -12.30 9.88 -14.24
CA ARG A 168 -13.69 9.49 -13.93
C ARG A 168 -14.02 9.78 -12.47
N SER A 169 -14.23 11.03 -12.14
CA SER A 169 -14.55 11.52 -10.80
C SER A 169 -15.75 12.45 -10.84
N THR A 170 -16.63 12.34 -9.85
CA THR A 170 -17.84 13.18 -9.71
C THR A 170 -17.70 14.32 -8.71
N GLY A 171 -16.56 14.39 -8.01
CA GLY A 171 -16.27 15.42 -7.03
C GLY A 171 -14.85 15.27 -6.51
N SER A 172 -14.28 16.34 -5.93
CA SER A 172 -12.88 16.33 -5.48
C SER A 172 -12.67 15.30 -4.35
N HIS A 173 -11.83 14.29 -4.62
CA HIS A 173 -11.43 13.25 -3.67
C HIS A 173 -10.09 12.64 -4.08
N LEU A 174 -9.43 12.00 -3.14
CA LEU A 174 -8.31 11.09 -3.39
C LEU A 174 -8.86 9.67 -3.54
N HIS A 175 -8.69 9.05 -4.70
CA HIS A 175 -8.84 7.61 -4.85
C HIS A 175 -7.54 6.93 -4.43
N PHE A 176 -7.59 6.13 -3.36
CA PHE A 176 -6.42 5.47 -2.78
C PHE A 176 -6.56 3.96 -2.83
N GLU A 177 -5.60 3.30 -3.49
CA GLU A 177 -5.53 1.83 -3.54
C GLU A 177 -4.28 1.31 -2.85
N THR A 178 -4.40 0.13 -2.27
CA THR A 178 -3.27 -0.72 -1.86
C THR A 178 -3.30 -2.00 -2.67
N ARG A 179 -2.15 -2.44 -3.18
CA ARG A 179 -2.03 -3.64 -4.00
C ARG A 179 -0.87 -4.50 -3.56
N LEU A 180 -1.06 -5.80 -3.67
CA LEU A 180 -0.01 -6.82 -3.52
C LEU A 180 0.00 -7.65 -4.82
N CYS A 181 1.15 -7.75 -5.47
CA CYS A 181 1.29 -8.49 -6.74
C CYS A 181 0.23 -8.10 -7.79
N GLY A 182 -0.12 -6.80 -7.88
CA GLY A 182 -1.14 -6.27 -8.80
C GLY A 182 -2.59 -6.50 -8.35
N VAL A 183 -2.85 -7.31 -7.35
CA VAL A 183 -4.19 -7.55 -6.80
C VAL A 183 -4.54 -6.45 -5.80
N ALA A 184 -5.73 -5.85 -5.95
CA ALA A 184 -6.21 -4.81 -5.06
C ALA A 184 -6.61 -5.39 -3.70
N LEU A 185 -6.00 -4.88 -2.64
CA LEU A 185 -6.39 -5.16 -1.26
C LEU A 185 -7.20 -3.98 -0.72
N ASN A 186 -8.12 -4.26 0.20
CA ASN A 186 -8.87 -3.20 0.87
C ASN A 186 -7.92 -2.33 1.72
N PRO A 187 -7.75 -1.04 1.43
CA PRO A 187 -6.89 -0.17 2.23
C PRO A 187 -7.25 -0.12 3.71
N ALA A 188 -8.53 -0.33 4.05
CA ALA A 188 -8.99 -0.37 5.43
C ALA A 188 -8.44 -1.55 6.26
N LEU A 189 -7.82 -2.56 5.63
CA LEU A 189 -7.07 -3.62 6.34
C LEU A 189 -5.83 -3.04 7.04
N MET A 190 -5.22 -2.01 6.47
CA MET A 190 -3.94 -1.47 6.90
C MET A 190 -4.03 -0.02 7.38
N PHE A 191 -4.95 0.79 6.83
CA PHE A 191 -5.08 2.23 7.12
C PHE A 191 -6.39 2.54 7.84
N ASP A 192 -6.30 3.32 8.91
CA ASP A 192 -7.44 3.90 9.60
C ASP A 192 -7.48 5.43 9.39
N PHE A 193 -8.11 5.85 8.30
CA PHE A 193 -8.20 7.28 7.96
C PHE A 193 -8.94 8.10 9.03
N LYS A 194 -9.91 7.50 9.71
CA LYS A 194 -10.66 8.17 10.77
C LYS A 194 -9.77 8.56 11.95
N ASN A 195 -8.83 7.68 12.32
CA ASN A 195 -7.89 7.92 13.41
C ASN A 195 -6.54 8.44 12.93
N GLN A 196 -6.32 8.57 11.60
CA GLN A 196 -5.05 8.99 10.99
C GLN A 196 -3.87 8.12 11.42
N ASP A 197 -4.08 6.79 11.42
CA ASP A 197 -3.11 5.80 11.87
C ASP A 197 -3.19 4.53 11.01
N VAL A 198 -2.27 3.61 11.19
CA VAL A 198 -2.37 2.25 10.66
C VAL A 198 -3.04 1.33 11.67
N THR A 199 -3.56 0.21 11.19
CA THR A 199 -4.30 -0.75 12.03
C THR A 199 -3.42 -1.56 12.97
N GLY A 200 -2.12 -1.55 12.74
CA GLY A 200 -1.11 -2.26 13.54
C GLY A 200 0.28 -2.02 12.96
N ASP A 201 1.33 -2.54 13.60
CA ASP A 201 2.70 -2.42 13.10
C ASP A 201 2.97 -3.30 11.88
N THR A 202 2.17 -4.35 11.71
CA THR A 202 2.24 -5.31 10.61
C THR A 202 0.84 -5.78 10.23
N TYR A 203 0.66 -6.14 8.96
CA TYR A 203 -0.50 -6.86 8.47
C TYR A 203 -0.04 -8.18 7.84
N MET A 204 -0.61 -9.31 8.30
CA MET A 204 -0.37 -10.62 7.69
C MET A 204 -1.42 -10.86 6.61
N PHE A 205 -1.00 -10.78 5.37
CA PHE A 205 -1.81 -11.17 4.23
C PHE A 205 -1.91 -12.70 4.16
N HIS A 206 -3.12 -13.22 3.95
CA HIS A 206 -3.38 -14.61 3.61
C HIS A 206 -4.32 -14.67 2.41
N LYS A 207 -3.90 -15.38 1.36
CA LYS A 207 -4.63 -15.49 0.09
C LYS A 207 -6.07 -16.00 0.26
N ASN A 208 -6.29 -16.89 1.23
CA ASN A 208 -7.60 -17.53 1.43
C ASN A 208 -8.54 -16.76 2.36
N THR A 209 -8.08 -15.73 3.07
CA THR A 209 -8.89 -15.05 4.12
C THR A 209 -9.02 -13.55 3.93
N TYR A 210 -8.18 -12.92 3.10
CA TYR A 210 -8.13 -11.46 2.97
C TYR A 210 -9.45 -10.84 2.49
N GLU A 211 -10.25 -11.57 1.71
CA GLU A 211 -11.57 -11.10 1.25
C GLU A 211 -12.56 -11.01 2.42
N ASN A 212 -12.60 -12.02 3.28
CA ASN A 212 -13.44 -12.00 4.48
C ASN A 212 -12.96 -10.93 5.49
N GLU A 213 -11.64 -10.77 5.64
CA GLU A 213 -11.05 -9.70 6.45
C GLU A 213 -11.43 -8.32 5.90
N SER A 214 -11.49 -8.18 4.58
CA SER A 214 -11.90 -6.96 3.88
C SER A 214 -13.32 -6.53 4.23
N LEU A 215 -14.27 -7.47 4.30
CA LEU A 215 -15.65 -7.20 4.73
C LEU A 215 -15.71 -6.69 6.17
N LEU A 216 -14.90 -7.26 7.07
CA LEU A 216 -14.81 -6.81 8.45
C LEU A 216 -14.17 -5.43 8.58
N ALA A 217 -13.19 -5.12 7.73
CA ALA A 217 -12.54 -3.82 7.71
C ALA A 217 -13.50 -2.70 7.26
N ASN A 218 -14.37 -2.96 6.29
CA ASN A 218 -15.38 -2.00 5.84
C ASN A 218 -16.36 -1.62 6.96
N LYS A 219 -16.73 -2.56 7.85
CA LYS A 219 -17.55 -2.26 9.04
C LYS A 219 -16.92 -1.23 9.98
N ARG A 220 -15.61 -1.04 9.92
CA ARG A 220 -14.89 -0.03 10.70
C ARG A 220 -14.99 1.35 10.07
N THR A 221 -15.01 1.43 8.74
CA THR A 221 -14.89 2.67 7.98
C THR A 221 -16.23 3.21 7.46
N GLY A 222 -17.24 2.36 7.30
CA GLY A 222 -18.47 2.69 6.61
C GLY A 222 -19.74 2.73 7.48
N SER A 223 -20.78 3.30 6.92
CA SER A 223 -22.14 3.24 7.43
C SER A 223 -22.76 1.85 7.13
N GLU A 224 -23.76 1.45 7.89
CA GLU A 224 -24.47 0.16 7.73
C GLU A 224 -25.13 -0.03 6.35
N SER A 225 -25.37 1.07 5.61
CA SER A 225 -25.99 1.04 4.28
C SER A 225 -25.14 0.32 3.23
N ASP A 226 -23.80 0.44 3.29
CA ASP A 226 -22.90 -0.19 2.33
C ASP A 226 -22.81 -1.72 2.51
N LEU A 227 -23.30 -2.23 3.63
CA LEU A 227 -23.27 -3.66 3.99
C LEU A 227 -24.49 -4.42 3.49
N ALA A 228 -25.62 -3.75 3.32
CA ALA A 228 -26.85 -4.36 2.85
C ALA A 228 -26.75 -4.77 1.37
N GLU A 229 -26.10 -3.95 0.54
CA GLU A 229 -25.89 -4.25 -0.88
C GLU A 229 -24.87 -5.38 -1.11
N ALA A 230 -23.79 -5.44 -0.32
CA ALA A 230 -22.80 -6.52 -0.41
C ALA A 230 -23.37 -7.88 0.03
N SER A 231 -24.38 -7.88 0.90
CA SER A 231 -25.05 -9.10 1.37
C SER A 231 -26.14 -9.59 0.40
N ALA A 232 -26.71 -8.72 -0.41
CA ALA A 232 -27.74 -9.06 -1.40
C ALA A 232 -27.15 -9.77 -2.64
N ASP A 233 -25.96 -9.36 -3.07
CA ASP A 233 -25.27 -9.95 -4.24
C ASP A 233 -24.72 -11.36 -3.98
N SER A 234 -24.47 -11.72 -2.71
CA SER A 234 -23.98 -13.08 -2.35
C SER A 234 -25.10 -14.14 -2.30
N LYS A 235 -26.38 -13.77 -2.42
CA LYS A 235 -27.51 -14.72 -2.41
C LYS A 235 -27.97 -15.18 -3.80
N SER A 236 -27.43 -14.63 -4.89
CA SER A 236 -27.83 -14.96 -6.26
C SER A 236 -26.93 -15.95 -6.98
N GLY A 237 -26.27 -16.87 -6.30
CA GLY A 237 -25.35 -17.81 -6.95
C GLY A 237 -25.06 -19.07 -6.15
N SER A 238 -26.07 -19.81 -5.69
CA SER A 238 -25.83 -21.16 -5.18
C SER A 238 -26.97 -22.10 -5.46
N ASN A 239 -26.93 -22.67 -6.68
CA ASN A 239 -27.43 -24.01 -6.91
C ASN A 239 -26.28 -24.81 -7.52
N ALA A 240 -25.60 -25.62 -6.69
CA ALA A 240 -24.99 -26.88 -7.11
C ALA A 240 -24.25 -27.58 -5.97
N SER A 241 -24.71 -28.79 -5.67
CA SER A 241 -23.99 -29.98 -5.19
C SER A 241 -23.22 -29.92 -3.85
N LYS A 242 -23.84 -30.61 -2.89
CA LYS A 242 -23.18 -31.27 -1.75
C LYS A 242 -22.04 -32.17 -2.24
N ALA A 243 -20.82 -31.82 -1.87
CA ALA A 243 -19.73 -32.78 -1.76
C ALA A 243 -18.98 -32.49 -0.48
N SER A 244 -18.95 -33.47 0.39
CA SER A 244 -18.27 -33.47 1.68
C SER A 244 -16.77 -33.29 1.50
N SER A 245 -16.17 -32.29 2.14
CA SER A 245 -14.75 -32.32 2.45
C SER A 245 -14.51 -31.80 3.88
N LYS A 246 -13.76 -32.58 4.61
CA LYS A 246 -13.38 -32.45 6.01
C LYS A 246 -12.54 -31.21 6.28
N GLN A 247 -12.78 -30.59 7.47
CA GLN A 247 -11.87 -29.80 8.28
C GLN A 247 -11.26 -28.52 7.64
N GLY A 248 -12.09 -27.48 7.59
CA GLY A 248 -11.61 -26.10 7.70
C GLY A 248 -12.11 -25.54 9.02
N GLY A 249 -11.28 -25.38 10.03
CA GLY A 249 -11.65 -24.73 11.29
C GLY A 249 -12.23 -23.35 11.02
N ASN A 250 -13.39 -23.07 11.59
CA ASN A 250 -14.11 -21.83 11.42
C ASN A 250 -13.23 -20.67 11.92
N VAL A 251 -12.57 -19.97 11.01
CA VAL A 251 -11.63 -18.88 11.33
C VAL A 251 -12.42 -17.73 11.92
N GLN A 252 -12.11 -17.34 13.18
CA GLN A 252 -12.81 -16.30 13.89
C GLN A 252 -11.88 -15.12 14.19
N TYR A 253 -12.45 -13.92 14.12
CA TYR A 253 -11.71 -12.66 14.26
C TYR A 253 -12.26 -11.81 15.42
N HIS A 254 -11.36 -11.05 16.08
CA HIS A 254 -11.69 -10.07 17.09
C HIS A 254 -11.17 -8.69 16.68
N LYS A 255 -12.04 -7.70 16.70
CA LYS A 255 -11.67 -6.29 16.52
C LYS A 255 -11.29 -5.70 17.87
N VAL A 256 -10.06 -5.25 18.01
CA VAL A 256 -9.53 -4.64 19.24
C VAL A 256 -10.31 -3.35 19.53
N LYS A 257 -10.84 -3.22 20.74
CA LYS A 257 -11.46 -2.00 21.24
C LYS A 257 -10.44 -1.14 21.99
N SER A 258 -10.76 0.14 22.20
CA SER A 258 -9.94 1.02 23.01
C SER A 258 -9.76 0.44 24.43
N GLY A 259 -8.52 0.39 24.93
CA GLY A 259 -8.18 -0.16 26.24
C GLY A 259 -8.07 -1.69 26.31
N GLU A 260 -8.37 -2.44 25.26
CA GLU A 260 -8.17 -3.89 25.24
C GLU A 260 -6.68 -4.25 25.11
N THR A 261 -6.26 -5.31 25.79
CA THR A 261 -4.92 -5.90 25.75
C THR A 261 -4.98 -7.31 25.16
N LEU A 262 -3.85 -7.86 24.69
CA LEU A 262 -3.78 -9.25 24.22
C LEU A 262 -4.31 -10.22 25.27
N SER A 263 -4.04 -9.97 26.57
CA SER A 263 -4.50 -10.81 27.67
C SER A 263 -6.03 -10.73 27.87
N SER A 264 -6.60 -9.53 27.80
CA SER A 264 -8.05 -9.34 27.93
C SER A 264 -8.82 -9.97 26.77
N ILE A 265 -8.27 -9.85 25.55
CA ILE A 265 -8.85 -10.44 24.33
C ILE A 265 -8.76 -11.97 24.37
N ALA A 266 -7.60 -12.52 24.74
CA ALA A 266 -7.40 -13.96 24.88
C ALA A 266 -8.39 -14.56 25.87
N LYS A 267 -8.56 -13.98 27.06
CA LYS A 267 -9.54 -14.39 28.07
C LYS A 267 -10.98 -14.32 27.52
N LYS A 268 -11.34 -13.21 26.86
CA LYS A 268 -12.68 -12.98 26.31
C LYS A 268 -13.05 -13.96 25.19
N ARG A 269 -12.06 -14.47 24.43
CA ARG A 269 -12.23 -15.36 23.29
C ARG A 269 -11.92 -16.81 23.59
N GLY A 270 -11.65 -17.16 24.85
CA GLY A 270 -11.36 -18.54 25.28
C GLY A 270 -10.09 -19.10 24.64
N THR A 271 -9.10 -18.22 24.38
CA THR A 271 -7.82 -18.61 23.79
C THR A 271 -6.66 -18.15 24.69
N THR A 272 -5.44 -18.53 24.34
CA THR A 272 -4.25 -18.09 25.07
C THR A 272 -3.57 -16.92 24.34
N VAL A 273 -2.83 -16.08 25.09
CA VAL A 273 -2.05 -14.98 24.49
C VAL A 273 -1.05 -15.52 23.48
N ASP A 274 -0.43 -16.69 23.75
CA ASP A 274 0.52 -17.32 22.83
C ASP A 274 -0.13 -17.77 21.52
N LYS A 275 -1.29 -18.41 21.61
CA LYS A 275 -2.05 -18.82 20.43
C LYS A 275 -2.48 -17.59 19.64
N LEU A 276 -2.96 -16.53 20.32
CA LEU A 276 -3.33 -15.28 19.70
C LEU A 276 -2.13 -14.62 18.99
N CYS A 277 -0.98 -14.56 19.65
CA CYS A 277 0.25 -14.02 19.08
C CYS A 277 0.73 -14.85 17.88
N LYS A 278 0.72 -16.17 18.00
CA LYS A 278 1.14 -17.10 16.94
C LYS A 278 0.24 -17.00 15.70
N LEU A 279 -1.08 -16.95 15.89
CA LEU A 279 -2.06 -16.84 14.80
C LEU A 279 -1.98 -15.50 14.05
N ASN A 280 -1.48 -14.45 14.72
CA ASN A 280 -1.38 -13.11 14.15
C ASN A 280 0.07 -12.69 13.87
N HIS A 281 1.03 -13.57 14.07
CA HIS A 281 2.47 -13.30 13.89
C HIS A 281 2.96 -12.05 14.64
N ILE A 282 2.43 -11.83 15.85
CA ILE A 282 2.79 -10.70 16.72
C ILE A 282 3.51 -11.19 17.97
N SER A 283 4.42 -10.36 18.51
CA SER A 283 5.10 -10.61 19.76
C SER A 283 4.19 -10.28 20.96
N ARG A 284 4.36 -10.97 22.09
CA ARG A 284 3.68 -10.62 23.36
C ARG A 284 3.93 -9.18 23.83
N LYS A 285 5.07 -8.60 23.43
CA LYS A 285 5.46 -7.21 23.76
C LYS A 285 4.91 -6.19 22.77
N MET A 286 4.28 -6.65 21.65
CA MET A 286 3.75 -5.75 20.64
C MET A 286 2.51 -5.02 21.18
N ARG A 287 2.47 -3.71 20.97
CA ARG A 287 1.32 -2.88 21.29
C ARG A 287 0.24 -3.09 20.22
N ILE A 288 -0.92 -3.61 20.64
CA ILE A 288 -2.11 -3.68 19.77
C ILE A 288 -2.84 -2.33 19.79
N ARG A 289 -3.50 -2.00 18.70
CA ARG A 289 -4.19 -0.71 18.52
C ARG A 289 -5.69 -0.90 18.42
N PRO A 290 -6.50 0.05 18.89
CA PRO A 290 -7.94 0.04 18.65
C PRO A 290 -8.23 -0.06 17.14
N GLY A 291 -9.17 -0.94 16.78
CA GLY A 291 -9.52 -1.19 15.38
C GLY A 291 -8.74 -2.34 14.72
N GLN A 292 -7.60 -2.75 15.25
CA GLN A 292 -6.84 -3.89 14.77
C GLN A 292 -7.68 -5.17 14.79
N ILE A 293 -7.58 -5.97 13.72
CA ILE A 293 -8.28 -7.26 13.62
C ILE A 293 -7.31 -8.37 13.98
N LEU A 294 -7.67 -9.16 15.00
CA LEU A 294 -6.89 -10.30 15.46
C LEU A 294 -7.66 -11.59 15.22
N ARG A 295 -7.01 -12.55 14.58
CA ARG A 295 -7.49 -13.93 14.44
C ARG A 295 -7.31 -14.67 15.78
N TYR A 296 -8.33 -15.41 16.27
CA TYR A 296 -8.24 -16.13 17.55
C TYR A 296 -8.60 -17.61 17.48
N SER A 297 -9.11 -18.09 16.33
CA SER A 297 -9.33 -19.52 16.08
C SER A 297 -8.99 -19.90 14.64
#